data_a09b332d8b7e0c677f938d1711466d8e
#
_entry.id   a09b332d8b7e0c677f938d1711466d8e
#
_cell.length_a   1.000
_cell.length_b   1.000
_cell.length_c   1.000
_cell.angle_alpha   90.00
_cell.angle_beta   90.00
_cell.angle_gamma   90.00
#
_symmetry.space_group_name_H-M   'P 1'
#
loop_
_entity.id
_entity.type
_entity.pdbx_description
1 polymer ?
#
loop_
_entity_poly.entity_id
_entity_poly.type
_entity_poly.pdbx_seq_one_letter_code
_entity_poly.pdbx_strand_id
1 'polypeptide(L)'
;MKAGLRQIPIQGAAPRLAGNREWDGLPMPTRFWGILAVAFGVSLSVIDGAIANVALPTMARMLGISSANSIWIVNAYQLAIVVSLLSFSALGDVIGYRKIYIGGLGIFIVASLGCTLSDSLATLVTARVCQGFGAAAITSVNTTLIRLIYPRRHLGRGMGVNATVVAVSSVAGPTLASGILSIATWPWLFAINIPIGLIACLLSYR
;
A
#
# COMPACT_ATOMS: atom_id res chain seq x y z
N MET A 1 -0.42 -63.06 22.45
CA MET A 1 -1.13 -62.56 21.27
C MET A 1 -0.70 -61.11 21.07
N LYS A 2 0.24 -60.85 20.15
CA LYS A 2 0.69 -59.48 19.78
C LYS A 2 0.03 -59.15 18.46
N ALA A 3 -0.97 -58.24 18.50
CA ALA A 3 -1.62 -57.70 17.29
C ALA A 3 -0.71 -56.65 16.66
N GLY A 4 -0.20 -56.95 15.46
CA GLY A 4 0.65 -56.05 14.70
C GLY A 4 -0.15 -54.85 14.16
N LEU A 5 0.24 -53.66 14.58
CA LEU A 5 -0.17 -52.43 13.94
C LEU A 5 0.48 -52.34 12.56
N ARG A 6 -0.30 -52.54 11.51
CA ARG A 6 0.09 -52.27 10.12
C ARG A 6 0.34 -50.78 9.99
N GLN A 7 1.60 -50.41 9.75
CA GLN A 7 1.95 -49.08 9.29
C GLN A 7 1.34 -48.86 7.91
N ILE A 8 0.43 -47.90 7.82
CA ILE A 8 -0.11 -47.41 6.55
C ILE A 8 1.02 -46.56 5.93
N PRO A 9 1.56 -46.91 4.78
CA PRO A 9 2.50 -46.03 4.10
C PRO A 9 1.76 -44.86 3.52
N ILE A 10 1.97 -43.68 4.11
CA ILE A 10 1.58 -42.39 3.46
C ILE A 10 2.58 -42.14 2.32
N GLN A 11 2.44 -42.88 1.23
CA GLN A 11 3.12 -42.64 -0.03
C GLN A 11 2.18 -41.86 -0.93
N GLY A 12 2.01 -40.55 -0.65
CA GLY A 12 1.69 -39.53 -1.61
C GLY A 12 3.00 -38.90 -2.07
N ALA A 13 3.82 -39.65 -2.81
CA ALA A 13 4.97 -39.09 -3.48
C ALA A 13 4.48 -38.10 -4.53
N ALA A 14 4.41 -36.81 -4.19
CA ALA A 14 4.41 -35.77 -5.19
C ALA A 14 5.61 -36.00 -6.12
N PRO A 15 5.46 -35.94 -7.46
CA PRO A 15 6.58 -36.14 -8.36
C PRO A 15 7.66 -35.13 -8.01
N ARG A 16 8.86 -35.66 -7.65
CA ARG A 16 10.08 -34.86 -7.55
C ARG A 16 10.37 -34.34 -8.96
N LEU A 17 9.82 -33.16 -9.28
CA LEU A 17 10.26 -32.44 -10.44
C LEU A 17 11.74 -32.11 -10.23
N ALA A 18 12.58 -32.76 -11.01
CA ALA A 18 14.00 -32.51 -11.08
C ALA A 18 14.23 -31.03 -11.40
N GLY A 19 14.90 -30.32 -10.51
CA GLY A 19 15.25 -28.93 -10.66
C GLY A 19 14.66 -28.04 -9.55
N ASN A 20 15.01 -28.34 -8.28
CA ASN A 20 14.88 -27.39 -7.18
C ASN A 20 15.82 -26.18 -7.43
N ARG A 21 15.45 -25.31 -8.37
CA ARG A 21 15.85 -23.91 -8.19
C ARG A 21 14.98 -23.39 -7.05
N GLU A 22 15.47 -23.49 -5.82
CA GLU A 22 14.90 -22.77 -4.71
C GLU A 22 14.75 -21.33 -5.16
N TRP A 23 13.51 -20.84 -5.15
CA TRP A 23 13.23 -19.46 -5.52
C TRP A 23 13.91 -18.55 -4.48
N ASP A 24 15.08 -18.04 -4.80
CA ASP A 24 15.91 -17.23 -3.90
C ASP A 24 15.84 -15.74 -4.24
N GLY A 25 14.62 -15.23 -4.50
CA GLY A 25 14.34 -13.84 -4.82
C GLY A 25 14.65 -13.45 -6.27
N LEU A 26 14.43 -12.18 -6.59
CA LEU A 26 14.69 -11.65 -7.92
C LEU A 26 16.19 -11.39 -8.16
N PRO A 27 16.71 -11.61 -9.40
CA PRO A 27 18.08 -11.23 -9.76
C PRO A 27 18.24 -9.70 -9.82
N MET A 28 19.47 -9.21 -9.63
CA MET A 28 19.81 -7.83 -10.00
C MET A 28 19.83 -7.70 -11.55
N PRO A 29 19.34 -6.60 -12.15
CA PRO A 29 18.84 -5.34 -11.58
C PRO A 29 17.34 -5.34 -11.27
N THR A 30 16.58 -6.40 -11.62
CA THR A 30 15.11 -6.45 -11.45
C THR A 30 14.70 -6.27 -9.98
N ARG A 31 15.50 -6.82 -9.06
CA ARG A 31 15.30 -6.63 -7.62
C ARG A 31 15.27 -5.15 -7.23
N PHE A 32 16.21 -4.35 -7.74
CA PHE A 32 16.29 -2.92 -7.42
C PHE A 32 15.02 -2.18 -7.82
N TRP A 33 14.51 -2.43 -9.03
CA TRP A 33 13.27 -1.81 -9.51
C TRP A 33 12.04 -2.26 -8.73
N GLY A 34 11.97 -3.54 -8.36
CA GLY A 34 10.90 -4.08 -7.52
C GLY A 34 10.88 -3.45 -6.12
N ILE A 35 12.05 -3.30 -5.48
CA ILE A 35 12.16 -2.64 -4.17
C ILE A 35 11.73 -1.18 -4.28
N LEU A 36 12.18 -0.48 -5.31
CA LEU A 36 11.85 0.93 -5.53
C LEU A 36 10.33 1.10 -5.75
N ALA A 37 9.72 0.24 -6.57
CA ALA A 37 8.28 0.26 -6.78
C ALA A 37 7.52 0.11 -5.46
N VAL A 38 7.85 -0.92 -4.66
CA VAL A 38 7.20 -1.20 -3.37
C VAL A 38 7.42 -0.04 -2.39
N ALA A 39 8.62 0.53 -2.35
CA ALA A 39 8.94 1.68 -1.50
C ALA A 39 8.09 2.90 -1.86
N PHE A 40 7.96 3.23 -3.14
CA PHE A 40 7.12 4.36 -3.58
C PHE A 40 5.63 4.17 -3.23
N GLY A 41 5.08 2.98 -3.42
CA GLY A 41 3.68 2.73 -3.10
C GLY A 41 3.37 2.79 -1.61
N VAL A 42 4.27 2.25 -0.76
CA VAL A 42 4.12 2.35 0.69
C VAL A 42 4.31 3.80 1.15
N SER A 43 5.33 4.51 0.65
CA SER A 43 5.52 5.92 0.95
C SER A 43 4.28 6.74 0.61
N LEU A 44 3.68 6.48 -0.55
CA LEU A 44 2.49 7.16 -1.03
C LEU A 44 1.33 7.05 -0.02
N SER A 45 1.00 5.83 0.43
CA SER A 45 -0.10 5.62 1.38
C SER A 45 0.19 6.17 2.77
N VAL A 46 1.45 6.11 3.23
CA VAL A 46 1.85 6.63 4.55
C VAL A 46 1.87 8.16 4.56
N ILE A 47 2.47 8.78 3.54
CA ILE A 47 2.52 10.24 3.39
C ILE A 47 1.11 10.80 3.29
N ASP A 48 0.24 10.21 2.47
CA ASP A 48 -1.14 10.66 2.28
C ASP A 48 -1.92 10.66 3.60
N GLY A 49 -1.81 9.59 4.39
CA GLY A 49 -2.43 9.52 5.73
C GLY A 49 -1.91 10.61 6.68
N ALA A 50 -0.61 10.87 6.65
CA ALA A 50 0.01 11.90 7.52
C ALA A 50 -0.34 13.33 7.07
N ILE A 51 -0.34 13.60 5.77
CA ILE A 51 -0.70 14.91 5.18
C ILE A 51 -2.12 15.30 5.55
N ALA A 52 -3.09 14.37 5.40
CA ALA A 52 -4.50 14.64 5.67
C ALA A 52 -4.74 15.11 7.10
N ASN A 53 -4.05 14.50 8.09
CA ASN A 53 -4.17 14.90 9.50
C ASN A 53 -3.77 16.36 9.75
N VAL A 54 -2.66 16.81 9.15
CA VAL A 54 -2.16 18.18 9.30
C VAL A 54 -3.09 19.20 8.61
N ALA A 55 -3.69 18.80 7.50
CA ALA A 55 -4.53 19.68 6.69
C ALA A 55 -5.97 19.83 7.19
N LEU A 56 -6.44 18.98 8.13
CA LEU A 56 -7.82 19.00 8.64
C LEU A 56 -8.35 20.39 9.01
N PRO A 57 -7.61 21.22 9.81
CA PRO A 57 -8.11 22.54 10.18
C PRO A 57 -8.28 23.48 8.99
N THR A 58 -7.41 23.36 7.99
CA THR A 58 -7.47 24.18 6.76
C THR A 58 -8.62 23.71 5.87
N MET A 59 -8.82 22.42 5.70
CA MET A 59 -9.95 21.86 4.96
C MET A 59 -11.28 22.23 5.61
N ALA A 60 -11.38 22.13 6.96
CA ALA A 60 -12.59 22.50 7.69
C ALA A 60 -12.99 23.95 7.45
N ARG A 61 -12.01 24.87 7.52
CA ARG A 61 -12.27 26.31 7.27
C ARG A 61 -12.67 26.58 5.82
N MET A 62 -11.98 25.97 4.84
CA MET A 62 -12.24 26.24 3.42
C MET A 62 -13.55 25.61 2.93
N LEU A 63 -13.94 24.45 3.49
CA LEU A 63 -15.20 23.79 3.18
C LEU A 63 -16.39 24.31 4.03
N GLY A 64 -16.15 25.22 4.98
CA GLY A 64 -17.19 25.75 5.85
C GLY A 64 -17.85 24.71 6.76
N ILE A 65 -17.11 23.66 7.18
CA ILE A 65 -17.60 22.56 7.99
C ILE A 65 -17.06 22.63 9.41
N SER A 66 -17.77 21.98 10.35
CA SER A 66 -17.33 21.89 11.74
C SER A 66 -16.08 21.01 11.85
N SER A 67 -15.24 21.25 12.87
CA SER A 67 -14.08 20.41 13.18
C SER A 67 -14.48 18.96 13.44
N ALA A 68 -15.65 18.72 14.05
CA ALA A 68 -16.17 17.37 14.27
C ALA A 68 -16.45 16.63 12.96
N ASN A 69 -17.02 17.31 11.97
CA ASN A 69 -17.29 16.73 10.66
C ASN A 69 -16.03 16.51 9.84
N SER A 70 -15.02 17.37 9.98
CA SER A 70 -13.76 17.23 9.23
C SER A 70 -12.99 15.95 9.59
N ILE A 71 -13.16 15.41 10.80
CA ILE A 71 -12.53 14.14 11.22
C ILE A 71 -12.91 12.98 10.31
N TRP A 72 -14.11 13.02 9.70
CA TRP A 72 -14.54 11.98 8.76
C TRP A 72 -13.65 11.87 7.51
N ILE A 73 -12.96 12.93 7.11
CA ILE A 73 -12.02 12.91 6.00
C ILE A 73 -10.87 11.90 6.25
N VAL A 74 -10.42 11.82 7.50
CA VAL A 74 -9.37 10.86 7.90
C VAL A 74 -9.96 9.51 8.28
N ASN A 75 -11.03 9.50 9.09
CA ASN A 75 -11.61 8.26 9.58
C ASN A 75 -12.16 7.37 8.46
N ALA A 76 -12.80 7.94 7.44
CA ALA A 76 -13.33 7.19 6.31
C ALA A 76 -12.21 6.43 5.56
N TYR A 77 -11.08 7.09 5.33
CA TYR A 77 -9.89 6.46 4.74
C TYR A 77 -9.35 5.32 5.60
N GLN A 78 -9.17 5.56 6.90
CA GLN A 78 -8.64 4.55 7.82
C GLN A 78 -9.59 3.35 7.98
N LEU A 79 -10.90 3.59 8.08
CA LEU A 79 -11.89 2.53 8.14
C LEU A 79 -11.89 1.68 6.87
N ALA A 80 -11.82 2.31 5.69
CA ALA A 80 -11.73 1.60 4.43
C ALA A 80 -10.48 0.70 4.37
N ILE A 81 -9.33 1.18 4.86
CA ILE A 81 -8.12 0.35 4.97
C ILE A 81 -8.36 -0.85 5.88
N VAL A 82 -8.81 -0.62 7.11
CA VAL A 82 -8.94 -1.69 8.12
C VAL A 82 -9.90 -2.77 7.65
N VAL A 83 -11.07 -2.39 7.13
CA VAL A 83 -12.12 -3.33 6.68
C VAL A 83 -11.67 -4.17 5.49
N SER A 84 -10.89 -3.59 4.58
CA SER A 84 -10.53 -4.25 3.32
C SER A 84 -9.15 -4.93 3.31
N LEU A 85 -8.31 -4.69 4.32
CA LEU A 85 -6.94 -5.19 4.38
C LEU A 85 -6.84 -6.71 4.22
N LEU A 86 -7.64 -7.45 4.99
CA LEU A 86 -7.65 -8.92 4.97
C LEU A 86 -8.21 -9.46 3.64
N SER A 87 -9.25 -8.82 3.10
CA SER A 87 -9.86 -9.21 1.83
C SER A 87 -8.88 -9.06 0.67
N PHE A 88 -8.13 -7.95 0.60
CA PHE A 88 -7.11 -7.77 -0.43
C PHE A 88 -5.90 -8.70 -0.24
N SER A 89 -5.54 -9.05 1.01
CA SER A 89 -4.50 -10.05 1.26
C SER A 89 -4.92 -11.42 0.70
N ALA A 90 -6.12 -11.88 1.04
CA ALA A 90 -6.66 -13.16 0.53
C ALA A 90 -6.83 -13.14 -1.00
N LEU A 91 -7.28 -12.02 -1.56
CA LEU A 91 -7.39 -11.87 -3.01
C LEU A 91 -6.02 -11.92 -3.69
N GLY A 92 -4.97 -11.43 -3.03
CA GLY A 92 -3.59 -11.52 -3.48
C GLY A 92 -3.11 -12.96 -3.64
N ASP A 93 -3.53 -13.87 -2.74
CA ASP A 93 -3.22 -15.31 -2.82
C ASP A 93 -3.84 -15.96 -4.07
N VAL A 94 -5.03 -15.49 -4.49
CA VAL A 94 -5.77 -16.07 -5.61
C VAL A 94 -5.36 -15.49 -6.97
N ILE A 95 -5.32 -14.18 -7.09
CA ILE A 95 -5.10 -13.50 -8.40
C ILE A 95 -3.68 -13.00 -8.59
N GLY A 96 -2.86 -13.04 -7.54
CA GLY A 96 -1.45 -12.66 -7.55
C GLY A 96 -1.19 -11.28 -6.94
N TYR A 97 -0.20 -11.20 -6.07
CA TYR A 97 0.15 -10.01 -5.27
C TYR A 97 0.54 -8.79 -6.12
N ARG A 98 1.25 -9.00 -7.23
CA ARG A 98 1.62 -7.91 -8.15
C ARG A 98 0.40 -7.26 -8.79
N LYS A 99 -0.62 -8.04 -9.14
CA LYS A 99 -1.86 -7.51 -9.75
C LYS A 99 -2.65 -6.70 -8.74
N ILE A 100 -2.75 -7.19 -7.49
CA ILE A 100 -3.39 -6.44 -6.39
C ILE A 100 -2.66 -5.13 -6.13
N TYR A 101 -1.34 -5.15 -6.09
CA TYR A 101 -0.52 -3.96 -5.89
C TYR A 101 -0.74 -2.90 -6.98
N ILE A 102 -0.66 -3.29 -8.26
CA ILE A 102 -0.85 -2.37 -9.39
C ILE A 102 -2.30 -1.86 -9.44
N GLY A 103 -3.29 -2.75 -9.21
CA GLY A 103 -4.70 -2.35 -9.11
C GLY A 103 -4.94 -1.36 -7.96
N GLY A 104 -4.31 -1.61 -6.80
CA GLY A 104 -4.35 -0.70 -5.66
C GLY A 104 -3.77 0.68 -5.97
N LEU A 105 -2.62 0.75 -6.67
CA LEU A 105 -2.05 2.01 -7.13
C LEU A 105 -3.00 2.73 -8.08
N GLY A 106 -3.63 2.01 -9.03
CA GLY A 106 -4.60 2.59 -9.96
C GLY A 106 -5.82 3.21 -9.23
N ILE A 107 -6.42 2.46 -8.30
CA ILE A 107 -7.53 2.95 -7.47
C ILE A 107 -7.09 4.17 -6.66
N PHE A 108 -5.91 4.12 -6.06
CA PHE A 108 -5.38 5.21 -5.24
C PHE A 108 -5.18 6.49 -6.05
N ILE A 109 -4.62 6.40 -7.27
CA ILE A 109 -4.40 7.55 -8.15
C ILE A 109 -5.73 8.18 -8.59
N VAL A 110 -6.69 7.36 -9.04
CA VAL A 110 -8.00 7.85 -9.47
C VAL A 110 -8.76 8.49 -8.32
N ALA A 111 -8.72 7.86 -7.12
CA ALA A 111 -9.34 8.43 -5.94
C ALA A 111 -8.64 9.71 -5.47
N SER A 112 -7.31 9.83 -5.59
CA SER A 112 -6.57 11.07 -5.31
C SER A 112 -7.00 12.21 -6.23
N LEU A 113 -7.26 11.92 -7.51
CA LEU A 113 -7.85 12.89 -8.43
C LEU A 113 -9.25 13.29 -7.96
N GLY A 114 -10.07 12.34 -7.51
CA GLY A 114 -11.37 12.61 -6.91
C GLY A 114 -11.28 13.51 -5.68
N CYS A 115 -10.30 13.27 -4.79
CA CYS A 115 -10.04 14.15 -3.64
C CYS A 115 -9.64 15.57 -4.08
N THR A 116 -8.80 15.69 -5.11
CA THR A 116 -8.33 16.98 -5.64
C THR A 116 -9.49 17.82 -6.22
N LEU A 117 -10.46 17.17 -6.86
CA LEU A 117 -11.61 17.81 -7.50
C LEU A 117 -12.82 17.96 -6.56
N SER A 118 -12.71 17.56 -5.30
CA SER A 118 -13.82 17.62 -4.35
C SER A 118 -14.07 19.07 -3.89
N ASP A 119 -15.33 19.45 -3.89
CA ASP A 119 -15.84 20.77 -3.47
C ASP A 119 -16.73 20.72 -2.22
N SER A 120 -17.01 19.52 -1.73
CA SER A 120 -17.86 19.28 -0.55
C SER A 120 -17.30 18.17 0.34
N LEU A 121 -17.74 18.16 1.61
CA LEU A 121 -17.37 17.09 2.55
C LEU A 121 -17.79 15.72 2.02
N ALA A 122 -18.98 15.57 1.47
CA ALA A 122 -19.51 14.29 1.00
C ALA A 122 -18.68 13.72 -0.16
N THR A 123 -18.34 14.53 -1.14
CA THR A 123 -17.50 14.12 -2.28
C THR A 123 -16.10 13.77 -1.83
N LEU A 124 -15.51 14.56 -0.92
CA LEU A 124 -14.18 14.31 -0.37
C LEU A 124 -14.15 13.01 0.44
N VAL A 125 -15.12 12.78 1.35
CA VAL A 125 -15.20 11.55 2.16
C VAL A 125 -15.39 10.33 1.27
N THR A 126 -16.22 10.40 0.23
CA THR A 126 -16.41 9.29 -0.71
C THR A 126 -15.11 8.98 -1.46
N ALA A 127 -14.43 10.00 -1.96
CA ALA A 127 -13.13 9.83 -2.61
C ALA A 127 -12.07 9.23 -1.65
N ARG A 128 -12.10 9.65 -0.36
CA ARG A 128 -11.22 9.09 0.69
C ARG A 128 -11.50 7.61 0.99
N VAL A 129 -12.76 7.17 0.95
CA VAL A 129 -13.09 5.74 1.05
C VAL A 129 -12.47 4.95 -0.10
N CYS A 130 -12.66 5.42 -1.34
CA CYS A 130 -12.06 4.79 -2.51
C CYS A 130 -10.53 4.77 -2.45
N GLN A 131 -9.92 5.86 -2.00
CA GLN A 131 -8.47 5.96 -1.79
C GLN A 131 -7.98 5.00 -0.71
N GLY A 132 -8.76 4.80 0.35
CA GLY A 132 -8.50 3.81 1.40
C GLY A 132 -8.48 2.37 0.88
N PHE A 133 -9.37 2.00 -0.03
CA PHE A 133 -9.31 0.69 -0.71
C PHE A 133 -8.02 0.52 -1.51
N GLY A 134 -7.59 1.55 -2.24
CA GLY A 134 -6.30 1.55 -2.94
C GLY A 134 -5.12 1.36 -1.99
N ALA A 135 -5.09 2.11 -0.88
CA ALA A 135 -4.07 1.99 0.15
C ALA A 135 -4.05 0.61 0.81
N ALA A 136 -5.23 0.04 1.11
CA ALA A 136 -5.35 -1.31 1.65
C ALA A 136 -4.78 -2.37 0.70
N ALA A 137 -5.08 -2.27 -0.59
CA ALA A 137 -4.53 -3.18 -1.59
C ALA A 137 -2.99 -3.09 -1.67
N ILE A 138 -2.41 -1.88 -1.61
CA ILE A 138 -0.96 -1.67 -1.60
C ILE A 138 -0.33 -2.26 -0.34
N THR A 139 -0.88 -1.95 0.84
CA THR A 139 -0.28 -2.30 2.13
C THR A 139 -0.46 -3.78 2.48
N SER A 140 -1.59 -4.39 2.11
CA SER A 140 -1.89 -5.80 2.40
C SER A 140 -0.88 -6.75 1.76
N VAL A 141 -0.40 -6.45 0.56
CA VAL A 141 0.53 -7.31 -0.18
C VAL A 141 2.01 -6.89 -0.03
N ASN A 142 2.28 -5.75 0.63
CA ASN A 142 3.62 -5.18 0.76
C ASN A 142 4.66 -6.16 1.31
N THR A 143 4.38 -6.75 2.47
CA THR A 143 5.30 -7.70 3.14
C THR A 143 5.55 -8.94 2.28
N THR A 144 4.51 -9.44 1.60
CA THR A 144 4.64 -10.61 0.72
C THR A 144 5.48 -10.28 -0.51
N LEU A 145 5.30 -9.09 -1.11
CA LEU A 145 6.13 -8.64 -2.23
C LEU A 145 7.60 -8.53 -1.83
N ILE A 146 7.90 -8.00 -0.65
CA ILE A 146 9.28 -7.95 -0.13
C ILE A 146 9.87 -9.36 0.00
N ARG A 147 9.10 -10.33 0.50
CA ARG A 147 9.53 -11.74 0.62
C ARG A 147 9.80 -12.39 -0.74
N LEU A 148 9.07 -12.00 -1.78
CA LEU A 148 9.26 -12.49 -3.14
C LEU A 148 10.46 -11.82 -3.84
N ILE A 149 10.74 -10.56 -3.52
CA ILE A 149 11.81 -9.76 -4.13
C ILE A 149 13.18 -10.12 -3.53
N TYR A 150 13.26 -10.29 -2.19
CA TYR A 150 14.52 -10.54 -1.50
C TYR A 150 14.83 -12.03 -1.37
N PRO A 151 16.11 -12.46 -1.55
CA PRO A 151 16.56 -13.78 -1.14
C PRO A 151 16.35 -14.01 0.36
N ARG A 152 16.08 -15.26 0.75
CA ARG A 152 15.83 -15.63 2.16
C ARG A 152 16.91 -15.11 3.12
N ARG A 153 18.19 -15.20 2.71
CA ARG A 153 19.35 -14.73 3.49
C ARG A 153 19.39 -13.23 3.70
N HIS A 154 18.70 -12.43 2.87
CA HIS A 154 18.67 -10.96 2.92
C HIS A 154 17.29 -10.39 3.29
N LEU A 155 16.34 -11.25 3.67
CA LEU A 155 14.97 -10.82 4.00
C LEU A 155 14.93 -9.80 5.14
N GLY A 156 15.75 -9.99 6.19
CA GLY A 156 15.86 -9.03 7.29
C GLY A 156 16.27 -7.64 6.83
N ARG A 157 17.19 -7.55 5.84
CA ARG A 157 17.56 -6.27 5.23
C ARG A 157 16.40 -5.64 4.45
N GLY A 158 15.64 -6.45 3.71
CA GLY A 158 14.44 -5.98 2.99
C GLY A 158 13.38 -5.41 3.92
N MET A 159 13.11 -6.10 5.03
CA MET A 159 12.17 -5.63 6.05
C MET A 159 12.68 -4.36 6.75
N GLY A 160 13.99 -4.28 7.04
CA GLY A 160 14.61 -3.07 7.60
C GLY A 160 14.49 -1.86 6.68
N VAL A 161 14.76 -2.04 5.38
CA VAL A 161 14.57 -0.98 4.37
C VAL A 161 13.11 -0.51 4.35
N ASN A 162 12.15 -1.44 4.33
CA ASN A 162 10.74 -1.10 4.35
C ASN A 162 10.35 -0.32 5.62
N ALA A 163 10.81 -0.74 6.79
CA ALA A 163 10.56 -0.02 8.04
C ALA A 163 11.14 1.39 8.02
N THR A 164 12.34 1.56 7.45
CA THR A 164 12.96 2.88 7.27
C THR A 164 12.14 3.75 6.32
N VAL A 165 11.66 3.21 5.20
CA VAL A 165 10.80 3.92 4.25
C VAL A 165 9.53 4.41 4.94
N VAL A 166 8.86 3.55 5.71
CA VAL A 166 7.64 3.91 6.47
C VAL A 166 7.95 5.03 7.49
N ALA A 167 9.04 4.90 8.26
CA ALA A 167 9.41 5.89 9.27
C ALA A 167 9.74 7.25 8.64
N VAL A 168 10.54 7.28 7.58
CA VAL A 168 10.87 8.52 6.86
C VAL A 168 9.62 9.15 6.26
N SER A 169 8.75 8.35 5.65
CA SER A 169 7.50 8.82 5.05
C SER A 169 6.56 9.45 6.09
N SER A 170 6.47 8.84 7.29
CA SER A 170 5.63 9.35 8.38
C SER A 170 6.11 10.73 8.88
N VAL A 171 7.43 10.93 8.95
CA VAL A 171 8.03 12.21 9.37
C VAL A 171 7.96 13.25 8.23
N ALA A 172 8.14 12.82 6.98
CA ALA A 172 8.10 13.72 5.83
C ALA A 172 6.69 14.25 5.57
N GLY A 173 5.62 13.48 5.87
CA GLY A 173 4.24 13.85 5.60
C GLY A 173 3.85 15.23 6.15
N PRO A 174 3.97 15.50 7.45
CA PRO A 174 3.65 16.80 8.04
C PRO A 174 4.46 17.96 7.45
N THR A 175 5.74 17.75 7.18
CA THR A 175 6.61 18.76 6.57
C THR A 175 6.16 19.09 5.14
N LEU A 176 5.84 18.07 4.34
CA LEU A 176 5.28 18.25 2.99
C LEU A 176 3.93 18.96 3.03
N ALA A 177 3.05 18.58 3.97
CA ALA A 177 1.75 19.24 4.13
C ALA A 177 1.90 20.73 4.40
N SER A 178 2.74 21.09 5.36
CA SER A 178 3.00 22.49 5.72
C SER A 178 3.63 23.26 4.57
N GLY A 179 4.60 22.66 3.87
CA GLY A 179 5.22 23.27 2.69
C GLY A 179 4.23 23.54 1.56
N ILE A 180 3.37 22.57 1.23
CA ILE A 180 2.35 22.74 0.18
C ILE A 180 1.33 23.82 0.59
N LEU A 181 0.84 23.77 1.84
CA LEU A 181 -0.18 24.72 2.32
C LEU A 181 0.34 26.16 2.45
N SER A 182 1.66 26.37 2.47
CA SER A 182 2.26 27.72 2.49
C SER A 182 2.19 28.41 1.12
N ILE A 183 2.10 27.67 0.02
CA ILE A 183 2.16 28.19 -1.35
C ILE A 183 0.93 27.81 -2.21
N ALA A 184 0.13 26.84 -1.76
CA ALA A 184 -0.98 26.27 -2.51
C ALA A 184 -2.18 25.95 -1.61
N THR A 185 -3.31 25.62 -2.22
CA THR A 185 -4.54 25.22 -1.53
C THR A 185 -4.55 23.72 -1.20
N TRP A 186 -5.40 23.29 -0.27
CA TRP A 186 -5.46 21.91 0.20
C TRP A 186 -5.65 20.83 -0.88
N PRO A 187 -6.33 21.04 -2.03
CA PRO A 187 -6.44 20.02 -3.07
C PRO A 187 -5.08 19.55 -3.61
N TRP A 188 -4.07 20.40 -3.59
CA TRP A 188 -2.72 20.06 -4.03
C TRP A 188 -2.06 18.99 -3.17
N LEU A 189 -2.51 18.83 -1.93
CA LEU A 189 -2.06 17.74 -1.04
C LEU A 189 -2.41 16.36 -1.59
N PHE A 190 -3.51 16.23 -2.32
CA PHE A 190 -3.90 14.99 -2.98
C PHE A 190 -3.36 14.91 -4.41
N ALA A 191 -3.22 16.05 -5.09
CA ALA A 191 -2.67 16.12 -6.44
C ALA A 191 -1.23 15.58 -6.53
N ILE A 192 -0.41 15.79 -5.50
CA ILE A 192 0.98 15.28 -5.45
C ILE A 192 1.05 13.75 -5.46
N ASN A 193 -0.01 13.07 -5.02
CA ASN A 193 -0.08 11.62 -5.05
C ASN A 193 -0.14 11.06 -6.48
N ILE A 194 -0.65 11.82 -7.44
CA ILE A 194 -0.83 11.37 -8.83
C ILE A 194 0.51 11.10 -9.50
N PRO A 195 1.47 12.05 -9.58
CA PRO A 195 2.76 11.78 -10.20
C PRO A 195 3.56 10.70 -9.46
N ILE A 196 3.53 10.68 -8.13
CA ILE A 196 4.23 9.66 -7.34
C ILE A 196 3.64 8.27 -7.60
N GLY A 197 2.31 8.16 -7.63
CA GLY A 197 1.62 6.91 -7.92
C GLY A 197 1.87 6.42 -9.34
N LEU A 198 1.91 7.31 -10.34
CA LEU A 198 2.27 6.96 -11.72
C LEU A 198 3.69 6.43 -11.81
N ILE A 199 4.65 7.05 -11.13
CA ILE A 199 6.03 6.54 -11.07
C ILE A 199 6.06 5.14 -10.45
N ALA A 200 5.37 4.92 -9.31
CA ALA A 200 5.28 3.62 -8.67
C ALA A 200 4.66 2.56 -9.61
N CYS A 201 3.63 2.93 -10.34
CA CYS A 201 2.97 2.07 -11.33
C CYS A 201 3.91 1.70 -12.47
N LEU A 202 4.61 2.67 -13.07
CA LEU A 202 5.58 2.44 -14.14
C LEU A 202 6.74 1.53 -13.70
N LEU A 203 7.25 1.74 -12.48
CA LEU A 203 8.29 0.89 -11.88
C LEU A 203 7.81 -0.55 -11.67
N SER A 204 6.52 -0.73 -11.36
CA SER A 204 5.92 -2.05 -11.13
C SER A 204 5.74 -2.87 -12.41
N TYR A 205 5.75 -2.23 -13.59
CA TYR A 205 5.66 -2.93 -14.89
C TYR A 205 7.01 -3.49 -15.37
N ARG A 206 8.13 -2.98 -14.87
CA ARG A 206 9.48 -3.48 -15.19
C ARG A 206 9.85 -4.69 -14.31
#